data_2617f65fd5809a073b8a37639a7e6a87
#
_entry.id   2617f65fd5809a073b8a37639a7e6a87
#
_cell.length_a   1.000
_cell.length_b   1.000
_cell.length_c   1.000
_cell.angle_alpha   90.00
_cell.angle_beta   90.00
_cell.angle_gamma   90.00
#
_symmetry.space_group_name_H-M   'P 1'
#
loop_
_entity.id
_entity.type
_entity.pdbx_description
1 polymer ?
#
loop_
_entity_poly.entity_id
_entity_poly.type
_entity_poly.pdbx_seq_one_letter_code
_entity_poly.pdbx_strand_id
1 'polypeptide(L)'
;MFTFIQIQLLQVWQTALIALRALRRNKMRSMLTALGIIIGVASVVAMVAVGNGAQARITSQVSALGQNLLTVFAGSKKSGGVNSGLGSASAITLEDASAIQREVPDVAAVSPEVSVTAQAIANGRNWSTTVVGESQDYLRIRDWKLAAGSMFNESDIRSAAKIAVIGSKTANELFGPLNPVGQSVRIKNIPFTIVGLLESKGAGMGGANQDDRLLIPYTTAMKRITGDRYLRSVNVEIRSSDRMDIAQQQITSLLRQRHRLTSDQSDDFNIFNQKEIADTVNSISKIITLLLGSIAGISLVVGGIGIMNIMLVSVTERTREIGIRIAVGAQPGDIRLQFLIEAVTLSLLGGLIGVLCGVGVSHLVGMFADFKAVVSSGSIILAFGVSSVIGIFFGFYPAHKAAALDPIVALRYE
;
A
#
# COMPACT_ATOMS: atom_id res chain seq x y z
N MET A 1 -40.03 7.36 -31.00
CA MET A 1 -38.92 7.53 -30.08
C MET A 1 -37.68 6.71 -30.49
N PHE A 2 -37.79 5.44 -30.82
CA PHE A 2 -36.65 4.57 -31.22
C PHE A 2 -35.95 5.03 -32.54
N THR A 3 -36.71 5.45 -33.53
CA THR A 3 -36.17 5.92 -34.83
C THR A 3 -35.38 7.24 -34.69
N PHE A 4 -35.76 8.12 -33.79
CA PHE A 4 -35.06 9.40 -33.55
C PHE A 4 -33.69 9.15 -32.86
N ILE A 5 -33.61 8.21 -31.92
CA ILE A 5 -32.36 7.82 -31.27
C ILE A 5 -31.41 7.13 -32.24
N GLN A 6 -31.92 6.28 -33.16
CA GLN A 6 -31.09 5.64 -34.16
C GLN A 6 -30.51 6.62 -35.18
N ILE A 7 -31.28 7.63 -35.59
CA ILE A 7 -30.78 8.68 -36.50
C ILE A 7 -29.71 9.53 -35.83
N GLN A 8 -29.88 9.88 -34.57
CA GLN A 8 -28.85 10.62 -33.83
C GLN A 8 -27.58 9.78 -33.61
N LEU A 9 -27.67 8.50 -33.28
CA LEU A 9 -26.52 7.61 -33.16
C LEU A 9 -25.76 7.44 -34.48
N LEU A 10 -26.46 7.33 -35.60
CA LEU A 10 -25.86 7.28 -36.94
C LEU A 10 -25.13 8.59 -37.31
N GLN A 11 -25.71 9.73 -36.96
CA GLN A 11 -25.05 11.03 -37.16
C GLN A 11 -23.79 11.18 -36.31
N VAL A 12 -23.82 10.81 -35.05
CA VAL A 12 -22.65 10.79 -34.14
C VAL A 12 -21.55 9.87 -34.69
N TRP A 13 -21.90 8.68 -35.17
CA TRP A 13 -20.97 7.73 -35.76
C TRP A 13 -20.32 8.25 -37.06
N GLN A 14 -21.13 8.83 -37.96
CA GLN A 14 -20.60 9.44 -39.18
C GLN A 14 -19.70 10.62 -38.90
N THR A 15 -20.05 11.45 -37.92
CA THR A 15 -19.25 12.59 -37.48
C THR A 15 -17.92 12.17 -36.86
N ALA A 16 -17.93 11.08 -36.05
CA ALA A 16 -16.71 10.48 -35.51
C ALA A 16 -15.77 9.91 -36.59
N LEU A 17 -16.34 9.30 -37.65
CA LEU A 17 -15.57 8.84 -38.82
C LEU A 17 -14.95 9.99 -39.62
N ILE A 18 -15.67 11.10 -39.78
CA ILE A 18 -15.16 12.33 -40.41
C ILE A 18 -14.06 12.94 -39.58
N ALA A 19 -14.21 12.96 -38.24
CA ALA A 19 -13.18 13.42 -37.30
C ALA A 19 -11.90 12.56 -37.42
N LEU A 20 -12.03 11.24 -37.48
CA LEU A 20 -10.90 10.33 -37.69
C LEU A 20 -10.16 10.57 -39.02
N ARG A 21 -10.89 10.88 -40.11
CA ARG A 21 -10.29 11.21 -41.40
C ARG A 21 -9.59 12.56 -41.39
N ALA A 22 -10.15 13.53 -40.68
CA ALA A 22 -9.57 14.86 -40.52
C ALA A 22 -8.23 14.78 -39.72
N LEU A 23 -8.18 13.94 -38.69
CA LEU A 23 -6.97 13.68 -37.90
C LEU A 23 -5.84 13.04 -38.75
N ARG A 24 -6.20 12.18 -39.72
CA ARG A 24 -5.22 11.61 -40.67
C ARG A 24 -4.60 12.58 -41.62
N ARG A 25 -5.25 13.70 -41.90
CA ARG A 25 -4.79 14.71 -42.88
C ARG A 25 -3.67 15.59 -42.32
N ASN A 26 -3.65 15.88 -40.99
CA ASN A 26 -2.63 16.69 -40.31
C ASN A 26 -1.98 15.88 -39.16
N LYS A 27 -1.27 14.78 -39.48
CA LYS A 27 -0.74 13.77 -38.53
C LYS A 27 0.11 14.38 -37.43
N MET A 28 1.05 15.29 -37.75
CA MET A 28 1.96 15.89 -36.78
C MET A 28 1.23 16.72 -35.72
N ARG A 29 0.22 17.50 -36.13
CA ARG A 29 -0.55 18.33 -35.21
C ARG A 29 -1.43 17.50 -34.31
N SER A 30 -2.15 16.52 -34.89
CA SER A 30 -3.01 15.61 -34.12
C SER A 30 -2.20 14.75 -33.13
N MET A 31 -0.99 14.34 -33.52
CA MET A 31 -0.10 13.56 -32.67
C MET A 31 0.44 14.41 -31.51
N LEU A 32 0.80 15.69 -31.75
CA LEU A 32 1.30 16.59 -30.71
C LEU A 32 0.23 16.91 -29.66
N THR A 33 -1.05 17.02 -30.09
CA THR A 33 -2.18 17.28 -29.18
C THR A 33 -2.56 16.05 -28.38
N ALA A 34 -2.67 14.90 -29.09
CA ALA A 34 -2.97 13.65 -28.43
C ALA A 34 -1.89 13.29 -27.41
N LEU A 35 -0.63 13.67 -27.67
CA LEU A 35 0.50 13.44 -26.78
C LEU A 35 0.29 14.05 -25.38
N GLY A 36 -0.23 15.28 -25.30
CA GLY A 36 -0.53 15.91 -24.01
C GLY A 36 -1.58 15.13 -23.21
N ILE A 37 -2.64 14.64 -23.88
CA ILE A 37 -3.67 13.80 -23.23
C ILE A 37 -3.12 12.43 -22.91
N ILE A 38 -2.37 11.81 -23.84
CA ILE A 38 -1.75 10.50 -23.64
C ILE A 38 -0.86 10.52 -22.40
N ILE A 39 0.03 11.50 -22.29
CA ILE A 39 0.92 11.65 -21.14
C ILE A 39 0.11 11.91 -19.86
N GLY A 40 -0.87 12.81 -19.90
CA GLY A 40 -1.71 13.12 -18.75
C GLY A 40 -2.46 11.88 -18.23
N VAL A 41 -3.15 11.17 -19.12
CA VAL A 41 -3.90 9.96 -18.78
C VAL A 41 -2.98 8.82 -18.36
N ALA A 42 -1.87 8.61 -19.08
CA ALA A 42 -0.88 7.57 -18.72
C ALA A 42 -0.31 7.83 -17.32
N SER A 43 -0.01 9.09 -17.00
CA SER A 43 0.48 9.48 -15.66
C SER A 43 -0.55 9.18 -14.58
N VAL A 44 -1.85 9.52 -14.80
CA VAL A 44 -2.92 9.21 -13.85
C VAL A 44 -3.05 7.72 -13.62
N VAL A 45 -3.13 6.92 -14.69
CA VAL A 45 -3.29 5.46 -14.60
C VAL A 45 -2.09 4.81 -13.93
N ALA A 46 -0.87 5.15 -14.36
CA ALA A 46 0.35 4.60 -13.78
C ALA A 46 0.46 4.93 -12.29
N MET A 47 0.16 6.17 -11.93
CA MET A 47 0.24 6.68 -10.57
C MET A 47 -0.76 6.00 -9.63
N VAL A 48 -2.03 5.88 -10.05
CA VAL A 48 -3.05 5.18 -9.27
C VAL A 48 -2.70 3.70 -9.12
N ALA A 49 -2.19 3.06 -10.19
CA ALA A 49 -1.80 1.66 -10.15
C ALA A 49 -0.59 1.41 -9.21
N VAL A 50 0.42 2.27 -9.27
CA VAL A 50 1.60 2.22 -8.37
C VAL A 50 1.19 2.53 -6.93
N GLY A 51 0.36 3.56 -6.71
CA GLY A 51 -0.16 3.92 -5.39
C GLY A 51 -0.93 2.78 -4.74
N ASN A 52 -1.86 2.16 -5.47
CA ASN A 52 -2.62 1.00 -4.98
C ASN A 52 -1.71 -0.21 -4.70
N GLY A 53 -0.72 -0.46 -5.54
CA GLY A 53 0.24 -1.54 -5.35
C GLY A 53 1.11 -1.33 -4.11
N ALA A 54 1.63 -0.12 -3.90
CA ALA A 54 2.39 0.26 -2.71
C ALA A 54 1.53 0.14 -1.44
N GLN A 55 0.30 0.65 -1.49
CA GLN A 55 -0.67 0.53 -0.39
C GLN A 55 -0.94 -0.93 -0.03
N ALA A 56 -1.22 -1.79 -1.02
CA ALA A 56 -1.47 -3.21 -0.81
C ALA A 56 -0.25 -3.90 -0.16
N ARG A 57 0.97 -3.58 -0.61
CA ARG A 57 2.21 -4.12 -0.02
C ARG A 57 2.38 -3.70 1.44
N ILE A 58 2.19 -2.41 1.75
CA ILE A 58 2.31 -1.89 3.11
C ILE A 58 1.24 -2.52 4.01
N THR A 59 -0.02 -2.56 3.56
CA THR A 59 -1.10 -3.21 4.31
C THR A 59 -0.80 -4.69 4.57
N SER A 60 -0.28 -5.41 3.59
CA SER A 60 0.15 -6.80 3.75
C SER A 60 1.28 -6.95 4.78
N GLN A 61 2.29 -6.06 4.75
CA GLN A 61 3.38 -6.08 5.73
C GLN A 61 2.90 -5.74 7.15
N VAL A 62 1.99 -4.79 7.29
CA VAL A 62 1.38 -4.45 8.58
C VAL A 62 0.54 -5.62 9.10
N SER A 63 -0.29 -6.24 8.24
CA SER A 63 -1.10 -7.40 8.62
C SER A 63 -0.25 -8.61 9.01
N ALA A 64 0.91 -8.80 8.37
CA ALA A 64 1.85 -9.88 8.70
C ALA A 64 2.49 -9.76 10.09
N LEU A 65 2.41 -8.58 10.73
CA LEU A 65 2.86 -8.39 12.11
C LEU A 65 1.84 -8.87 13.16
N GLY A 66 0.63 -9.22 12.76
CA GLY A 66 -0.51 -9.60 13.62
C GLY A 66 -1.60 -8.53 13.56
N GLN A 67 -2.85 -8.96 13.68
CA GLN A 67 -3.98 -8.03 13.77
C GLN A 67 -4.25 -7.67 15.25
N ASN A 68 -4.64 -6.43 15.50
CA ASN A 68 -5.00 -5.94 16.84
C ASN A 68 -3.88 -6.14 17.89
N LEU A 69 -2.63 -5.96 17.49
CA LEU A 69 -1.48 -6.19 18.35
C LEU A 69 -1.04 -4.88 19.03
N LEU A 70 -0.95 -4.92 20.35
CA LEU A 70 -0.18 -3.99 21.16
C LEU A 70 1.09 -4.67 21.64
N THR A 71 2.24 -4.03 21.44
CA THR A 71 3.50 -4.52 21.99
C THR A 71 4.00 -3.55 23.04
N VAL A 72 4.07 -4.02 24.26
CA VAL A 72 4.60 -3.25 25.40
C VAL A 72 6.09 -3.54 25.51
N PHE A 73 6.93 -2.56 25.23
CA PHE A 73 8.38 -2.68 25.38
C PHE A 73 8.83 -2.08 26.70
N ALA A 74 9.83 -2.69 27.32
CA ALA A 74 10.56 -2.04 28.39
C ALA A 74 11.16 -0.74 27.86
N GLY A 75 11.13 0.30 28.68
CA GLY A 75 11.65 1.61 28.33
C GLY A 75 13.15 1.61 28.03
N SER A 76 13.71 2.78 27.81
CA SER A 76 15.14 2.92 27.60
C SER A 76 15.86 3.24 28.90
N LYS A 77 16.94 2.55 29.18
CA LYS A 77 17.83 2.89 30.31
C LYS A 77 18.65 4.15 29.94
N LYS A 78 18.46 5.23 30.72
CA LYS A 78 19.33 6.40 30.66
C LYS A 78 20.43 6.26 31.70
N SER A 79 21.67 6.13 31.28
CA SER A 79 22.84 6.08 32.16
C SER A 79 23.88 7.08 31.66
N GLY A 80 24.26 8.08 32.48
CA GLY A 80 25.29 9.05 32.14
C GLY A 80 25.04 9.87 30.87
N GLY A 81 23.77 10.18 30.53
CA GLY A 81 23.41 10.91 29.32
C GLY A 81 23.30 10.06 28.05
N VAL A 82 23.65 8.79 28.12
CA VAL A 82 23.52 7.85 26.98
C VAL A 82 22.20 7.08 27.09
N ASN A 83 21.44 7.08 26.02
CA ASN A 83 20.19 6.34 25.90
C ASN A 83 20.47 4.99 25.24
N SER A 84 20.28 3.87 25.97
CA SER A 84 20.61 2.53 25.50
C SER A 84 19.54 1.91 24.57
N GLY A 85 18.52 2.68 24.16
CA GLY A 85 17.44 2.24 23.28
C GLY A 85 16.29 1.54 24.00
N LEU A 86 15.20 1.33 23.27
CA LEU A 86 13.99 0.64 23.76
C LEU A 86 14.29 -0.82 24.14
N GLY A 87 13.72 -1.27 25.24
CA GLY A 87 13.91 -2.64 25.77
C GLY A 87 15.17 -2.83 26.61
N SER A 88 15.93 -1.75 26.90
CA SER A 88 17.14 -1.81 27.73
C SER A 88 16.87 -1.60 29.22
N ALA A 89 15.71 -1.03 29.58
CA ALA A 89 15.31 -0.91 30.98
C ALA A 89 14.83 -2.26 31.51
N SER A 90 15.22 -2.59 32.75
CA SER A 90 14.73 -3.78 33.47
C SER A 90 13.45 -3.41 34.21
N ALA A 91 12.34 -3.20 33.46
CA ALA A 91 11.11 -2.67 34.02
C ALA A 91 9.95 -3.66 34.00
N ILE A 92 9.78 -4.45 32.92
CA ILE A 92 8.61 -5.32 32.74
C ILE A 92 8.89 -6.73 33.27
N THR A 93 7.95 -7.26 34.04
CA THR A 93 8.03 -8.58 34.68
C THR A 93 6.96 -9.55 34.14
N LEU A 94 7.06 -10.83 34.48
CA LEU A 94 6.01 -11.83 34.18
C LEU A 94 4.70 -11.53 34.92
N GLU A 95 4.82 -10.95 36.11
CA GLU A 95 3.68 -10.53 36.92
C GLU A 95 2.89 -9.40 36.23
N ASP A 96 3.58 -8.50 35.51
CA ASP A 96 2.95 -7.44 34.72
C ASP A 96 2.23 -8.00 33.51
N ALA A 97 2.85 -8.94 32.77
CA ALA A 97 2.20 -9.64 31.66
C ALA A 97 0.96 -10.40 32.14
N SER A 98 1.02 -11.05 33.29
CA SER A 98 -0.11 -11.77 33.88
C SER A 98 -1.21 -10.80 34.37
N ALA A 99 -0.85 -9.64 34.89
CA ALA A 99 -1.81 -8.61 35.29
C ALA A 99 -2.53 -8.04 34.07
N ILE A 100 -1.83 -7.74 32.98
CA ILE A 100 -2.41 -7.27 31.72
C ILE A 100 -3.49 -8.27 31.24
N GLN A 101 -3.18 -9.55 31.25
CA GLN A 101 -4.12 -10.60 30.81
C GLN A 101 -5.37 -10.71 31.69
N ARG A 102 -5.23 -10.50 33.01
CA ARG A 102 -6.34 -10.69 33.95
C ARG A 102 -7.18 -9.45 34.17
N GLU A 103 -6.56 -8.27 34.15
CA GLU A 103 -7.18 -7.03 34.59
C GLU A 103 -7.66 -6.13 33.45
N VAL A 104 -7.19 -6.38 32.20
CA VAL A 104 -7.65 -5.64 31.03
C VAL A 104 -8.68 -6.46 30.24
N PRO A 105 -9.98 -6.08 30.25
CA PRO A 105 -11.06 -6.93 29.73
C PRO A 105 -10.99 -7.19 28.23
N ASP A 106 -10.46 -6.24 27.46
CA ASP A 106 -10.40 -6.31 26.00
C ASP A 106 -9.19 -7.14 25.50
N VAL A 107 -8.36 -7.68 26.39
CA VAL A 107 -7.24 -8.57 26.04
C VAL A 107 -7.74 -9.96 25.69
N ALA A 108 -7.32 -10.47 24.54
CA ALA A 108 -7.62 -11.82 24.06
C ALA A 108 -6.52 -12.81 24.44
N ALA A 109 -5.25 -12.42 24.29
CA ALA A 109 -4.10 -13.22 24.65
C ALA A 109 -2.88 -12.36 24.94
N VAL A 110 -1.93 -12.91 25.70
CA VAL A 110 -0.67 -12.27 26.05
C VAL A 110 0.48 -13.24 25.82
N SER A 111 1.55 -12.77 25.18
CA SER A 111 2.81 -13.51 25.10
C SER A 111 3.94 -12.66 25.65
N PRO A 112 4.53 -13.08 26.80
CA PRO A 112 5.76 -12.50 27.31
C PRO A 112 6.91 -12.81 26.35
N GLU A 113 7.73 -11.80 26.01
CA GLU A 113 8.85 -11.97 25.09
C GLU A 113 10.19 -11.75 25.81
N VAL A 114 11.06 -12.75 25.65
CA VAL A 114 12.48 -12.67 26.04
C VAL A 114 13.30 -12.93 24.77
N SER A 115 14.13 -11.98 24.36
CA SER A 115 14.86 -12.07 23.10
C SER A 115 16.37 -11.87 23.32
N VAL A 116 17.16 -12.72 22.69
CA VAL A 116 18.61 -12.66 22.70
C VAL A 116 19.18 -13.17 21.38
N THR A 117 20.21 -12.51 20.87
CA THR A 117 20.99 -13.05 19.76
C THR A 117 21.95 -14.08 20.28
N ALA A 118 21.92 -15.28 19.71
CA ALA A 118 22.80 -16.38 20.10
C ALA A 118 23.22 -17.20 18.89
N GLN A 119 24.36 -17.89 19.03
CA GLN A 119 24.82 -18.84 18.03
C GLN A 119 24.10 -20.18 18.21
N ALA A 120 23.47 -20.61 17.13
CA ALA A 120 22.85 -21.92 17.02
C ALA A 120 23.75 -22.86 16.20
N ILE A 121 23.91 -24.10 16.64
CA ILE A 121 24.79 -25.08 16.01
C ILE A 121 24.00 -26.37 15.78
N ALA A 122 23.99 -26.83 14.52
CA ALA A 122 23.42 -28.14 14.16
C ALA A 122 24.14 -28.68 12.90
N ASN A 123 24.23 -29.99 12.76
CA ASN A 123 24.83 -30.65 11.58
C ASN A 123 26.22 -30.15 11.19
N GLY A 124 27.07 -29.75 12.16
CA GLY A 124 28.39 -29.19 11.88
C GLY A 124 28.38 -27.77 11.35
N ARG A 125 27.19 -27.13 11.21
CA ARG A 125 27.01 -25.73 10.80
C ARG A 125 26.71 -24.87 12.01
N ASN A 126 27.07 -23.60 11.91
CA ASN A 126 26.73 -22.61 12.92
C ASN A 126 26.05 -21.39 12.27
N TRP A 127 25.12 -20.80 12.96
CA TRP A 127 24.40 -19.62 12.50
C TRP A 127 24.05 -18.70 13.68
N SER A 128 24.31 -17.40 13.51
CA SER A 128 23.90 -16.41 14.51
C SER A 128 22.46 -16.01 14.24
N THR A 129 21.57 -16.31 15.16
CA THR A 129 20.13 -16.10 15.01
C THR A 129 19.53 -15.49 16.27
N THR A 130 18.32 -14.96 16.17
CA THR A 130 17.59 -14.45 17.32
C THR A 130 16.83 -15.59 17.99
N VAL A 131 17.15 -15.88 19.24
CA VAL A 131 16.41 -16.81 20.10
C VAL A 131 15.37 -16.00 20.86
N VAL A 132 14.10 -16.36 20.67
CA VAL A 132 12.96 -15.66 21.27
C VAL A 132 12.18 -16.62 22.15
N GLY A 133 12.08 -16.27 23.43
CA GLY A 133 11.24 -16.98 24.40
C GLY A 133 9.83 -16.41 24.36
N GLU A 134 8.83 -17.26 24.10
CA GLU A 134 7.44 -16.86 23.87
C GLU A 134 6.46 -17.81 24.57
N SER A 135 5.17 -17.43 24.58
CA SER A 135 4.08 -18.31 24.97
C SER A 135 3.57 -19.16 23.80
N GLN A 136 2.72 -20.12 24.09
CA GLN A 136 2.02 -20.92 23.08
C GLN A 136 1.13 -20.09 22.16
N ASP A 137 0.62 -18.94 22.65
CA ASP A 137 -0.29 -18.07 21.93
C ASP A 137 0.42 -17.16 20.90
N TYR A 138 1.75 -17.15 20.92
CA TYR A 138 2.55 -16.27 20.04
C TYR A 138 2.22 -16.42 18.56
N LEU A 139 2.06 -17.67 18.09
CA LEU A 139 1.74 -17.93 16.68
C LEU A 139 0.38 -17.34 16.30
N ARG A 140 -0.61 -17.43 17.20
CA ARG A 140 -1.93 -16.82 17.01
C ARG A 140 -1.84 -15.30 17.01
N ILE A 141 -1.18 -14.73 18.01
CA ILE A 141 -0.99 -13.28 18.16
C ILE A 141 -0.31 -12.67 16.92
N ARG A 142 0.66 -13.38 16.34
CA ARG A 142 1.42 -12.95 15.18
C ARG A 142 0.85 -13.43 13.84
N ASP A 143 -0.29 -14.11 13.84
CA ASP A 143 -0.84 -14.77 12.65
C ASP A 143 0.24 -15.53 11.87
N TRP A 144 0.96 -16.42 12.57
CA TRP A 144 2.07 -17.18 11.99
C TRP A 144 1.74 -18.65 11.92
N LYS A 145 1.84 -19.23 10.74
CA LYS A 145 1.54 -20.64 10.50
C LYS A 145 2.79 -21.50 10.63
N LEU A 146 2.56 -22.79 10.95
CA LEU A 146 3.58 -23.81 10.91
C LEU A 146 3.59 -24.47 9.53
N ALA A 147 4.79 -24.64 8.96
CA ALA A 147 5.00 -25.43 7.75
C ALA A 147 5.06 -26.95 8.08
N ALA A 148 5.56 -27.31 9.27
CA ALA A 148 5.64 -28.69 9.74
C ALA A 148 5.74 -28.76 11.27
N GLY A 149 5.31 -29.86 11.87
CA GLY A 149 5.38 -30.10 13.31
C GLY A 149 4.30 -29.40 14.12
N SER A 150 4.60 -29.04 15.37
CA SER A 150 3.66 -28.39 16.28
C SER A 150 4.33 -27.29 17.10
N MET A 151 3.52 -26.41 17.69
CA MET A 151 3.96 -25.45 18.69
C MET A 151 4.08 -26.14 20.05
N PHE A 152 4.94 -25.65 20.94
CA PHE A 152 4.98 -26.07 22.33
C PHE A 152 3.71 -25.64 23.08
N ASN A 153 3.36 -26.38 24.07
CA ASN A 153 2.14 -26.21 24.86
C ASN A 153 2.45 -25.65 26.27
N GLU A 154 1.39 -25.44 27.06
CA GLU A 154 1.52 -24.89 28.40
C GLU A 154 2.32 -25.80 29.37
N SER A 155 2.27 -27.11 29.21
CA SER A 155 3.07 -28.04 30.04
C SER A 155 4.56 -27.90 29.73
N ASP A 156 4.92 -27.67 28.48
CA ASP A 156 6.30 -27.40 28.04
C ASP A 156 6.82 -26.09 28.63
N ILE A 157 5.96 -25.07 28.66
CA ILE A 157 6.28 -23.78 29.27
C ILE A 157 6.51 -23.95 30.78
N ARG A 158 5.62 -24.63 31.50
CA ARG A 158 5.74 -24.84 32.93
C ARG A 158 6.98 -25.64 33.31
N SER A 159 7.29 -26.67 32.54
CA SER A 159 8.47 -27.52 32.77
C SER A 159 9.79 -26.92 32.32
N ALA A 160 9.76 -25.76 31.66
CA ALA A 160 10.90 -25.18 30.98
C ALA A 160 11.60 -26.18 30.05
N ALA A 161 10.81 -26.80 29.17
CA ALA A 161 11.26 -27.85 28.25
C ALA A 161 12.31 -27.33 27.27
N LYS A 162 13.26 -28.19 26.91
CA LYS A 162 14.32 -27.86 25.93
C LYS A 162 13.85 -28.18 24.51
N ILE A 163 12.83 -27.49 24.04
CA ILE A 163 12.26 -27.64 22.71
C ILE A 163 12.27 -26.31 22.01
N ALA A 164 12.30 -26.35 20.68
CA ALA A 164 12.34 -25.12 19.84
C ALA A 164 11.48 -25.29 18.59
N VAL A 165 10.90 -24.18 18.15
CA VAL A 165 10.30 -24.04 16.82
C VAL A 165 11.23 -23.15 15.99
N ILE A 166 11.60 -23.59 14.79
CA ILE A 166 12.63 -22.96 13.98
C ILE A 166 12.01 -22.18 12.83
N GLY A 167 12.53 -20.98 12.57
CA GLY A 167 12.17 -20.18 11.40
C GLY A 167 12.80 -20.71 10.12
N SER A 168 12.16 -20.47 8.98
CA SER A 168 12.55 -21.06 7.69
C SER A 168 13.97 -20.68 7.26
N LYS A 169 14.43 -19.44 7.50
CA LYS A 169 15.79 -19.02 7.18
C LYS A 169 16.82 -19.74 8.05
N THR A 170 16.63 -19.73 9.36
CA THR A 170 17.52 -20.43 10.30
C THR A 170 17.57 -21.94 9.99
N ALA A 171 16.42 -22.55 9.62
CA ALA A 171 16.37 -23.94 9.21
C ALA A 171 17.21 -24.21 7.96
N ASN A 172 17.09 -23.40 6.93
CA ASN A 172 17.86 -23.52 5.70
C ASN A 172 19.39 -23.38 5.93
N GLU A 173 19.80 -22.46 6.80
CA GLU A 173 21.21 -22.25 7.12
C GLU A 173 21.83 -23.43 7.89
N LEU A 174 21.08 -24.00 8.85
CA LEU A 174 21.59 -25.05 9.72
C LEU A 174 21.40 -26.48 9.15
N PHE A 175 20.27 -26.70 8.47
CA PHE A 175 19.87 -28.05 8.02
C PHE A 175 19.84 -28.21 6.50
N GLY A 176 19.89 -27.08 5.73
CA GLY A 176 19.76 -27.13 4.28
C GLY A 176 18.41 -27.73 3.84
N PRO A 177 18.41 -28.71 2.94
CA PRO A 177 17.18 -29.35 2.44
C PRO A 177 16.58 -30.39 3.41
N LEU A 178 17.23 -30.67 4.53
CA LEU A 178 16.76 -31.68 5.48
C LEU A 178 15.61 -31.13 6.32
N ASN A 179 14.64 -32.00 6.65
CA ASN A 179 13.58 -31.65 7.58
C ASN A 179 14.17 -31.45 8.99
N PRO A 180 14.04 -30.24 9.57
CA PRO A 180 14.61 -29.96 10.90
C PRO A 180 13.79 -30.56 12.05
N VAL A 181 12.50 -30.92 11.85
CA VAL A 181 11.60 -31.40 12.89
C VAL A 181 12.09 -32.77 13.42
N GLY A 182 12.20 -32.88 14.72
CA GLY A 182 12.74 -34.04 15.42
C GLY A 182 14.27 -33.99 15.60
N GLN A 183 14.97 -33.07 14.94
CA GLN A 183 16.43 -32.95 15.08
C GLN A 183 16.83 -32.05 16.24
N SER A 184 18.11 -32.13 16.64
CA SER A 184 18.67 -31.33 17.74
C SER A 184 19.44 -30.13 17.23
N VAL A 185 19.20 -28.96 17.84
CA VAL A 185 19.97 -27.73 17.68
C VAL A 185 20.58 -27.33 19.03
N ARG A 186 21.84 -26.91 19.03
CA ARG A 186 22.52 -26.44 20.25
C ARG A 186 22.53 -24.92 20.28
N ILE A 187 21.98 -24.33 21.35
CA ILE A 187 21.94 -22.89 21.61
C ILE A 187 22.72 -22.65 22.91
N LYS A 188 23.75 -21.79 22.88
CA LYS A 188 24.63 -21.57 24.07
C LYS A 188 25.04 -22.88 24.76
N ASN A 189 25.46 -23.88 24.01
CA ASN A 189 25.85 -25.23 24.48
C ASN A 189 24.72 -26.09 25.07
N ILE A 190 23.48 -25.65 25.05
CA ILE A 190 22.32 -26.39 25.53
C ILE A 190 21.63 -27.05 24.34
N PRO A 191 21.38 -28.36 24.33
CA PRO A 191 20.66 -29.02 23.24
C PRO A 191 19.15 -28.78 23.38
N PHE A 192 18.51 -28.44 22.25
CA PHE A 192 17.08 -28.27 22.06
C PHE A 192 16.59 -29.18 20.95
N THR A 193 15.46 -29.85 21.16
CA THR A 193 14.78 -30.62 20.11
C THR A 193 13.86 -29.72 19.32
N ILE A 194 13.97 -29.74 18.00
CA ILE A 194 13.08 -28.97 17.12
C ILE A 194 11.75 -29.72 17.02
N VAL A 195 10.65 -29.06 17.42
CA VAL A 195 9.29 -29.63 17.39
C VAL A 195 8.44 -29.08 16.26
N GLY A 196 8.84 -27.93 15.66
CA GLY A 196 8.10 -27.32 14.58
C GLY A 196 8.97 -26.44 13.69
N LEU A 197 8.50 -26.21 12.46
CA LEU A 197 9.06 -25.33 11.45
C LEU A 197 8.04 -24.27 11.09
N LEU A 198 8.43 -23.00 11.17
CA LEU A 198 7.58 -21.87 10.78
C LEU A 198 7.48 -21.74 9.25
N GLU A 199 6.30 -21.36 8.77
CA GLU A 199 6.13 -20.90 7.39
C GLU A 199 6.90 -19.60 7.15
N SER A 200 7.46 -19.42 5.95
CA SER A 200 8.21 -18.21 5.64
C SER A 200 7.29 -16.99 5.54
N LYS A 201 7.61 -15.93 6.28
CA LYS A 201 7.00 -14.59 6.19
C LYS A 201 7.86 -13.58 5.42
N GLY A 202 9.14 -13.88 5.23
CA GLY A 202 10.07 -13.02 4.52
C GLY A 202 10.55 -11.81 5.33
N ALA A 203 10.86 -10.71 4.62
CA ALA A 203 11.30 -9.48 5.24
C ALA A 203 10.13 -8.71 5.88
N GLY A 204 10.31 -8.30 7.14
CA GLY A 204 9.37 -7.44 7.84
C GLY A 204 9.58 -5.95 7.54
N MET A 205 8.81 -5.10 8.21
CA MET A 205 9.03 -3.64 8.17
C MET A 205 10.46 -3.32 8.65
N GLY A 206 11.21 -2.55 7.86
CA GLY A 206 12.61 -2.22 8.14
C GLY A 206 13.64 -3.18 7.55
N GLY A 207 13.22 -4.17 6.72
CA GLY A 207 14.13 -5.03 5.97
C GLY A 207 14.73 -6.20 6.76
N ALA A 208 14.47 -6.29 8.06
CA ALA A 208 14.91 -7.44 8.86
C ALA A 208 14.11 -8.69 8.48
N ASN A 209 14.82 -9.79 8.24
CA ASN A 209 14.17 -11.06 7.91
C ASN A 209 13.52 -11.66 9.14
N GLN A 210 12.19 -11.79 9.14
CA GLN A 210 11.42 -12.35 10.25
C GLN A 210 11.69 -13.85 10.45
N ASP A 211 12.10 -14.56 9.41
CA ASP A 211 12.30 -16.00 9.41
C ASP A 211 13.62 -16.40 10.08
N ASP A 212 14.48 -15.44 10.45
CA ASP A 212 15.76 -15.70 11.12
C ASP A 212 15.59 -15.69 12.64
N ARG A 213 14.93 -16.75 13.15
CA ARG A 213 14.69 -16.91 14.60
C ARG A 213 14.48 -18.36 15.04
N LEU A 214 14.66 -18.55 16.34
CA LEU A 214 14.29 -19.76 17.07
C LEU A 214 13.32 -19.39 18.19
N LEU A 215 12.13 -19.97 18.21
CA LEU A 215 11.17 -19.81 19.29
C LEU A 215 11.35 -20.91 20.31
N ILE A 216 11.44 -20.58 21.58
CA ILE A 216 11.52 -21.48 22.72
C ILE A 216 10.51 -21.05 23.79
N PRO A 217 10.11 -21.89 24.74
CA PRO A 217 9.29 -21.43 25.86
C PRO A 217 9.97 -20.30 26.63
N TYR A 218 9.22 -19.22 26.95
CA TYR A 218 9.79 -18.04 27.63
C TYR A 218 10.44 -18.40 28.97
N THR A 219 9.88 -19.39 29.69
CA THR A 219 10.45 -19.93 30.94
C THR A 219 11.82 -20.56 30.73
N THR A 220 11.99 -21.25 29.59
CA THR A 220 13.28 -21.83 29.20
C THR A 220 14.28 -20.75 28.84
N ALA A 221 13.83 -19.73 28.10
CA ALA A 221 14.66 -18.58 27.76
C ALA A 221 15.17 -17.88 29.01
N MET A 222 14.29 -17.53 29.94
CA MET A 222 14.63 -16.86 31.19
C MET A 222 15.57 -17.69 32.07
N LYS A 223 15.24 -18.95 32.30
CA LYS A 223 15.99 -19.81 33.25
C LYS A 223 17.33 -20.30 32.70
N ARG A 224 17.45 -20.51 31.38
CA ARG A 224 18.60 -21.26 30.80
C ARG A 224 19.44 -20.41 29.83
N ILE A 225 18.85 -19.38 29.19
CA ILE A 225 19.52 -18.64 28.14
C ILE A 225 19.96 -17.26 28.63
N THR A 226 19.07 -16.48 29.24
CA THR A 226 19.38 -15.10 29.70
C THR A 226 19.76 -15.05 31.16
N GLY A 227 19.14 -15.86 32.02
CA GLY A 227 19.28 -15.77 33.47
C GLY A 227 18.58 -14.54 34.07
N ASP A 228 17.81 -13.82 33.27
CA ASP A 228 17.14 -12.59 33.65
C ASP A 228 15.67 -12.83 33.98
N ARG A 229 15.14 -12.06 34.93
CA ARG A 229 13.73 -12.08 35.34
C ARG A 229 12.87 -11.06 34.57
N TYR A 230 13.49 -10.17 33.83
CA TYR A 230 12.80 -9.12 33.10
C TYR A 230 12.50 -9.53 31.68
N LEU A 231 11.37 -9.06 31.19
CA LEU A 231 10.93 -9.24 29.81
C LEU A 231 11.49 -8.10 28.95
N ARG A 232 11.78 -8.41 27.69
CA ARG A 232 12.10 -7.40 26.70
C ARG A 232 10.85 -6.68 26.25
N SER A 233 9.78 -7.42 26.02
CA SER A 233 8.46 -6.93 25.62
C SER A 233 7.34 -7.89 26.00
N VAL A 234 6.12 -7.41 25.90
CA VAL A 234 4.91 -8.22 26.05
C VAL A 234 4.05 -7.99 24.82
N ASN A 235 3.76 -9.04 24.08
CA ASN A 235 2.86 -9.02 22.94
C ASN A 235 1.42 -9.24 23.45
N VAL A 236 0.52 -8.31 23.18
CA VAL A 236 -0.86 -8.32 23.67
C VAL A 236 -1.82 -8.27 22.49
N GLU A 237 -2.63 -9.32 22.33
CA GLU A 237 -3.70 -9.35 21.34
C GLU A 237 -4.96 -8.76 21.92
N ILE A 238 -5.54 -7.77 21.25
CA ILE A 238 -6.80 -7.15 21.61
C ILE A 238 -7.94 -7.79 20.80
N ARG A 239 -9.10 -7.99 21.42
CA ARG A 239 -10.26 -8.68 20.81
C ARG A 239 -10.78 -7.97 19.56
N SER A 240 -10.68 -6.65 19.49
CA SER A 240 -11.21 -5.84 18.39
C SER A 240 -10.32 -4.61 18.15
N SER A 241 -10.16 -4.24 16.87
CA SER A 241 -9.41 -3.05 16.46
C SER A 241 -9.99 -1.75 17.07
N ASP A 242 -11.30 -1.69 17.27
CA ASP A 242 -11.97 -0.50 17.83
C ASP A 242 -11.65 -0.29 19.31
N ARG A 243 -11.18 -1.34 20.00
CA ARG A 243 -10.85 -1.31 21.41
C ARG A 243 -9.35 -1.08 21.68
N MET A 244 -8.54 -1.01 20.65
CA MET A 244 -7.08 -0.89 20.83
C MET A 244 -6.67 0.35 21.61
N ASP A 245 -7.28 1.50 21.31
CA ASP A 245 -6.93 2.77 21.96
C ASP A 245 -7.35 2.76 23.45
N ILE A 246 -8.50 2.15 23.76
CA ILE A 246 -8.99 1.99 25.12
C ILE A 246 -8.10 1.00 25.89
N ALA A 247 -7.78 -0.13 25.29
CA ALA A 247 -6.90 -1.14 25.89
C ALA A 247 -5.51 -0.57 26.15
N GLN A 248 -4.96 0.22 25.23
CA GLN A 248 -3.68 0.92 25.41
C GLN A 248 -3.70 1.84 26.63
N GLN A 249 -4.76 2.63 26.82
CA GLN A 249 -4.91 3.48 27.99
C GLN A 249 -5.05 2.68 29.29
N GLN A 250 -5.82 1.58 29.27
CA GLN A 250 -5.97 0.69 30.42
C GLN A 250 -4.64 0.02 30.81
N ILE A 251 -3.90 -0.50 29.81
CA ILE A 251 -2.57 -1.09 30.05
C ILE A 251 -1.62 -0.03 30.60
N THR A 252 -1.62 1.19 30.05
CA THR A 252 -0.80 2.30 30.55
C THR A 252 -1.12 2.60 32.01
N SER A 253 -2.39 2.75 32.36
CA SER A 253 -2.83 3.04 33.71
C SER A 253 -2.45 1.90 34.70
N LEU A 254 -2.65 0.66 34.27
CA LEU A 254 -2.30 -0.53 35.06
C LEU A 254 -0.79 -0.58 35.35
N LEU A 255 0.05 -0.41 34.32
CA LEU A 255 1.50 -0.47 34.50
C LEU A 255 2.01 0.70 35.31
N ARG A 256 1.52 1.92 35.12
CA ARG A 256 1.87 3.07 35.97
C ARG A 256 1.56 2.81 37.44
N GLN A 257 0.39 2.24 37.74
CA GLN A 257 -0.01 1.88 39.10
C GLN A 257 0.93 0.80 39.69
N ARG A 258 1.23 -0.24 38.93
CA ARG A 258 2.08 -1.37 39.37
C ARG A 258 3.53 -0.96 39.58
N HIS A 259 4.06 -0.09 38.69
CA HIS A 259 5.41 0.45 38.80
C HIS A 259 5.51 1.65 39.76
N ARG A 260 4.37 2.06 40.35
CA ARG A 260 4.28 3.18 41.32
C ARG A 260 4.79 4.51 40.75
N LEU A 261 4.53 4.75 39.45
CA LEU A 261 4.91 5.96 38.78
C LEU A 261 3.99 7.12 39.20
N THR A 262 4.54 8.21 39.60
CA THR A 262 3.81 9.45 39.92
C THR A 262 3.42 10.19 38.62
N SER A 263 2.48 11.14 38.71
CA SER A 263 1.98 11.87 37.54
C SER A 263 3.04 12.67 36.78
N ASP A 264 4.09 13.08 37.49
CA ASP A 264 5.25 13.83 36.99
C ASP A 264 6.36 12.95 36.39
N GLN A 265 6.30 11.65 36.62
CA GLN A 265 7.27 10.70 36.07
C GLN A 265 6.87 10.21 34.70
N SER A 266 7.85 10.15 33.79
CA SER A 266 7.69 9.51 32.48
C SER A 266 7.56 8.00 32.64
N ASP A 267 6.84 7.37 31.71
CA ASP A 267 6.70 5.92 31.67
C ASP A 267 8.06 5.23 31.47
N ASP A 268 8.29 4.17 32.22
CA ASP A 268 9.46 3.28 32.10
C ASP A 268 9.21 2.14 31.10
N PHE A 269 8.12 2.23 30.35
CA PHE A 269 7.70 1.35 29.26
C PHE A 269 7.20 2.18 28.06
N ASN A 270 7.09 1.55 26.90
CA ASN A 270 6.48 2.11 25.71
C ASN A 270 5.49 1.10 25.13
N ILE A 271 4.30 1.57 24.76
CA ILE A 271 3.30 0.74 24.09
C ILE A 271 3.29 1.08 22.60
N PHE A 272 3.55 0.09 21.79
CA PHE A 272 3.54 0.20 20.34
C PHE A 272 2.20 -0.31 19.82
N ASN A 273 1.41 0.59 19.25
CA ASN A 273 0.09 0.30 18.72
C ASN A 273 0.20 0.11 17.20
N GLN A 274 -0.07 -1.10 16.75
CA GLN A 274 0.01 -1.44 15.33
C GLN A 274 -1.02 -0.68 14.47
N LYS A 275 -2.18 -0.37 15.04
CA LYS A 275 -3.20 0.45 14.38
C LYS A 275 -2.69 1.86 14.08
N GLU A 276 -1.96 2.50 15.00
CA GLU A 276 -1.40 3.84 14.79
C GLU A 276 -0.43 3.87 13.60
N ILE A 277 0.35 2.80 13.43
CA ILE A 277 1.24 2.66 12.26
C ILE A 277 0.43 2.52 10.98
N ALA A 278 -0.57 1.65 10.98
CA ALA A 278 -1.44 1.46 9.83
C ALA A 278 -2.15 2.76 9.44
N ASP A 279 -2.67 3.50 10.41
CA ASP A 279 -3.34 4.79 10.20
C ASP A 279 -2.37 5.87 9.70
N THR A 280 -1.14 5.91 10.23
CA THR A 280 -0.08 6.81 9.76
C THR A 280 0.27 6.52 8.31
N VAL A 281 0.49 5.26 7.96
CA VAL A 281 0.78 4.83 6.60
C VAL A 281 -0.37 5.17 5.65
N ASN A 282 -1.61 4.93 6.06
CA ASN A 282 -2.80 5.29 5.28
C ASN A 282 -2.89 6.80 5.06
N SER A 283 -2.55 7.60 6.06
CA SER A 283 -2.54 9.06 5.96
C SER A 283 -1.46 9.56 5.00
N ILE A 284 -0.25 9.02 5.09
CA ILE A 284 0.85 9.32 4.16
C ILE A 284 0.46 8.93 2.73
N SER A 285 -0.14 7.76 2.54
CA SER A 285 -0.60 7.30 1.23
C SER A 285 -1.65 8.23 0.62
N LYS A 286 -2.60 8.74 1.44
CA LYS A 286 -3.58 9.74 0.99
C LYS A 286 -2.93 11.04 0.54
N ILE A 287 -1.95 11.54 1.30
CA ILE A 287 -1.21 12.76 0.95
C ILE A 287 -0.45 12.56 -0.37
N ILE A 288 0.26 11.46 -0.53
CA ILE A 288 0.99 11.13 -1.76
C ILE A 288 0.01 11.03 -2.93
N THR A 289 -1.12 10.34 -2.78
CA THR A 289 -2.14 10.22 -3.83
C THR A 289 -2.71 11.58 -4.22
N LEU A 290 -2.96 12.47 -3.25
CA LEU A 290 -3.43 13.83 -3.51
C LEU A 290 -2.39 14.66 -4.29
N LEU A 291 -1.12 14.63 -3.87
CA LEU A 291 -0.04 15.35 -4.54
C LEU A 291 0.14 14.87 -5.98
N LEU A 292 0.19 13.56 -6.15
CA LEU A 292 0.33 12.96 -7.45
C LEU A 292 -0.90 13.23 -8.33
N GLY A 293 -2.10 13.18 -7.78
CA GLY A 293 -3.35 13.53 -8.46
C GLY A 293 -3.37 15.00 -8.91
N SER A 294 -2.82 15.89 -8.10
CA SER A 294 -2.70 17.32 -8.46
C SER A 294 -1.76 17.52 -9.65
N ILE A 295 -0.60 16.86 -9.67
CA ILE A 295 0.36 16.92 -10.79
C ILE A 295 -0.28 16.37 -12.06
N ALA A 296 -0.98 15.26 -11.97
CA ALA A 296 -1.70 14.66 -13.08
C ALA A 296 -2.82 15.58 -13.59
N GLY A 297 -3.55 16.24 -12.68
CA GLY A 297 -4.57 17.25 -13.01
C GLY A 297 -3.99 18.41 -13.81
N ILE A 298 -2.85 18.96 -13.38
CA ILE A 298 -2.14 20.01 -14.11
C ILE A 298 -1.74 19.53 -15.51
N SER A 299 -1.18 18.35 -15.62
CA SER A 299 -0.78 17.75 -16.90
C SER A 299 -1.97 17.60 -17.86
N LEU A 300 -3.12 17.21 -17.34
CA LEU A 300 -4.36 17.07 -18.10
C LEU A 300 -4.92 18.43 -18.55
N VAL A 301 -4.84 19.47 -17.72
CA VAL A 301 -5.20 20.84 -18.10
C VAL A 301 -4.30 21.34 -19.24
N VAL A 302 -3.00 21.12 -19.16
CA VAL A 302 -2.05 21.47 -20.23
C VAL A 302 -2.39 20.72 -21.53
N GLY A 303 -2.70 19.42 -21.44
CA GLY A 303 -3.19 18.63 -22.56
C GLY A 303 -4.49 19.18 -23.16
N GLY A 304 -5.43 19.60 -22.30
CA GLY A 304 -6.70 20.24 -22.70
C GLY A 304 -6.50 21.56 -23.41
N ILE A 305 -5.59 22.42 -22.94
CA ILE A 305 -5.20 23.67 -23.63
C ILE A 305 -4.63 23.35 -25.03
N GLY A 306 -3.87 22.25 -25.15
CA GLY A 306 -3.42 21.73 -26.43
C GLY A 306 -4.58 21.41 -27.38
N ILE A 307 -5.65 20.74 -26.92
CA ILE A 307 -6.87 20.50 -27.71
C ILE A 307 -7.48 21.84 -28.14
N MET A 308 -7.70 22.74 -27.19
CA MET A 308 -8.31 24.05 -27.47
C MET A 308 -7.56 24.81 -28.57
N ASN A 309 -6.23 24.88 -28.47
CA ASN A 309 -5.42 25.63 -29.46
C ASN A 309 -5.53 24.99 -30.86
N ILE A 310 -5.50 23.67 -30.95
CA ILE A 310 -5.61 23.02 -32.27
C ILE A 310 -7.00 23.11 -32.84
N MET A 311 -8.01 22.99 -32.02
CA MET A 311 -9.39 23.20 -32.47
C MET A 311 -9.61 24.61 -32.96
N LEU A 312 -9.03 25.63 -32.30
CA LEU A 312 -9.08 27.04 -32.78
C LEU A 312 -8.41 27.22 -34.18
N VAL A 313 -7.24 26.57 -34.35
CA VAL A 313 -6.57 26.58 -35.67
C VAL A 313 -7.39 25.82 -36.72
N SER A 314 -7.99 24.66 -36.33
CA SER A 314 -8.88 23.91 -37.24
C SER A 314 -10.11 24.71 -37.67
N VAL A 315 -10.69 25.52 -36.78
CA VAL A 315 -11.80 26.43 -37.10
C VAL A 315 -11.34 27.49 -38.09
N THR A 316 -10.17 28.11 -37.89
CA THR A 316 -9.65 29.11 -38.84
C THR A 316 -9.33 28.54 -40.23
N GLU A 317 -8.70 27.38 -40.29
CA GLU A 317 -8.41 26.67 -41.55
C GLU A 317 -9.67 26.24 -42.32
N ARG A 318 -10.79 26.00 -41.60
CA ARG A 318 -12.06 25.58 -42.18
C ARG A 318 -13.13 26.68 -42.21
N THR A 319 -12.74 27.93 -42.00
CA THR A 319 -13.69 29.07 -41.93
C THR A 319 -14.59 29.13 -43.16
N ARG A 320 -14.04 29.00 -44.37
CA ARG A 320 -14.80 29.00 -45.62
C ARG A 320 -15.76 27.80 -45.74
N GLU A 321 -15.33 26.62 -45.32
CA GLU A 321 -16.17 25.41 -45.31
C GLU A 321 -17.36 25.56 -44.36
N ILE A 322 -17.12 26.12 -43.15
CA ILE A 322 -18.16 26.43 -42.16
C ILE A 322 -19.13 27.46 -42.72
N GLY A 323 -18.62 28.54 -43.40
CA GLY A 323 -19.43 29.53 -44.04
C GLY A 323 -20.36 28.98 -45.11
N ILE A 324 -19.86 28.04 -45.95
CA ILE A 324 -20.69 27.37 -46.98
C ILE A 324 -21.81 26.58 -46.31
N ARG A 325 -21.52 25.81 -45.23
CA ARG A 325 -22.54 25.02 -44.52
C ARG A 325 -23.64 25.89 -43.91
N ILE A 326 -23.28 27.03 -43.30
CA ILE A 326 -24.25 27.96 -42.73
C ILE A 326 -25.07 28.63 -43.85
N ALA A 327 -24.45 28.96 -44.97
CA ALA A 327 -25.16 29.55 -46.12
C ALA A 327 -26.16 28.59 -46.78
N VAL A 328 -25.92 27.28 -46.73
CA VAL A 328 -26.83 26.22 -47.20
C VAL A 328 -27.89 25.83 -46.16
N GLY A 329 -27.86 26.42 -44.95
CA GLY A 329 -28.92 26.28 -43.94
C GLY A 329 -28.56 25.45 -42.71
N ALA A 330 -27.27 25.11 -42.47
CA ALA A 330 -26.84 24.46 -41.23
C ALA A 330 -27.06 25.40 -40.02
N GLN A 331 -27.65 24.86 -38.96
CA GLN A 331 -27.86 25.62 -37.74
C GLN A 331 -26.55 25.79 -36.93
N PRO A 332 -26.39 26.87 -36.18
CA PRO A 332 -25.23 27.07 -35.29
C PRO A 332 -25.03 25.90 -34.31
N GLY A 333 -26.14 25.27 -33.90
CA GLY A 333 -26.11 24.06 -33.05
C GLY A 333 -25.42 22.88 -33.68
N ASP A 334 -25.61 22.66 -34.99
CA ASP A 334 -25.04 21.53 -35.74
C ASP A 334 -23.51 21.70 -35.86
N ILE A 335 -23.06 22.93 -36.18
CA ILE A 335 -21.63 23.24 -36.24
C ILE A 335 -20.97 23.07 -34.89
N ARG A 336 -21.59 23.60 -33.81
CA ARG A 336 -21.08 23.45 -32.44
C ARG A 336 -20.99 22.00 -32.04
N LEU A 337 -22.01 21.16 -32.29
CA LEU A 337 -22.02 19.74 -31.98
C LEU A 337 -20.93 19.00 -32.76
N GLN A 338 -20.74 19.30 -34.03
CA GLN A 338 -19.71 18.67 -34.85
C GLN A 338 -18.31 18.90 -34.29
N PHE A 339 -17.93 20.14 -33.98
CA PHE A 339 -16.60 20.46 -33.43
C PHE A 339 -16.44 19.90 -32.01
N LEU A 340 -17.51 19.84 -31.19
CA LEU A 340 -17.48 19.22 -29.87
C LEU A 340 -17.25 17.73 -29.97
N ILE A 341 -17.94 17.03 -30.87
CA ILE A 341 -17.72 15.57 -31.12
C ILE A 341 -16.27 15.32 -31.58
N GLU A 342 -15.72 16.23 -32.46
CA GLU A 342 -14.34 16.09 -32.90
C GLU A 342 -13.36 16.22 -31.74
N ALA A 343 -13.53 17.16 -30.80
CA ALA A 343 -12.72 17.35 -29.63
C ALA A 343 -12.82 16.15 -28.65
N VAL A 344 -14.05 15.67 -28.40
CA VAL A 344 -14.30 14.50 -27.52
C VAL A 344 -13.69 13.23 -28.13
N THR A 345 -13.84 13.01 -29.43
CA THR A 345 -13.25 11.84 -30.11
C THR A 345 -11.73 11.85 -29.98
N LEU A 346 -11.10 13.02 -30.14
CA LEU A 346 -9.66 13.20 -30.01
C LEU A 346 -9.18 12.91 -28.58
N SER A 347 -9.93 13.40 -27.58
CA SER A 347 -9.61 13.16 -26.17
C SER A 347 -9.81 11.71 -25.76
N LEU A 348 -10.85 11.03 -26.26
CA LEU A 348 -11.09 9.61 -26.00
C LEU A 348 -10.02 8.72 -26.64
N LEU A 349 -9.60 9.02 -27.87
CA LEU A 349 -8.49 8.30 -28.50
C LEU A 349 -7.17 8.49 -27.75
N GLY A 350 -6.86 9.75 -27.39
CA GLY A 350 -5.72 10.05 -26.54
C GLY A 350 -5.81 9.34 -25.18
N GLY A 351 -7.01 9.33 -24.59
CA GLY A 351 -7.30 8.61 -23.35
C GLY A 351 -7.08 7.11 -23.46
N LEU A 352 -7.55 6.46 -24.52
CA LEU A 352 -7.36 5.05 -24.78
C LEU A 352 -5.87 4.68 -24.89
N ILE A 353 -5.14 5.40 -25.71
CA ILE A 353 -3.69 5.21 -25.87
C ILE A 353 -2.98 5.49 -24.54
N GLY A 354 -3.39 6.55 -23.82
CA GLY A 354 -2.88 6.91 -22.51
C GLY A 354 -3.09 5.80 -21.47
N VAL A 355 -4.26 5.17 -21.43
CA VAL A 355 -4.53 4.00 -20.57
C VAL A 355 -3.58 2.84 -20.91
N LEU A 356 -3.44 2.50 -22.20
CA LEU A 356 -2.55 1.42 -22.62
C LEU A 356 -1.08 1.71 -22.23
N CYS A 357 -0.61 2.93 -22.47
CA CYS A 357 0.72 3.36 -22.06
C CYS A 357 0.88 3.36 -20.52
N GLY A 358 -0.13 3.85 -19.80
CA GLY A 358 -0.13 3.88 -18.33
C GLY A 358 -0.09 2.49 -17.71
N VAL A 359 -0.83 1.54 -18.26
CA VAL A 359 -0.77 0.12 -17.85
C VAL A 359 0.61 -0.46 -18.15
N GLY A 360 1.18 -0.20 -19.32
CA GLY A 360 2.53 -0.64 -19.68
C GLY A 360 3.60 -0.11 -18.74
N VAL A 361 3.57 1.20 -18.46
CA VAL A 361 4.49 1.86 -17.52
C VAL A 361 4.33 1.31 -16.10
N SER A 362 3.09 1.13 -15.62
CA SER A 362 2.85 0.59 -14.30
C SER A 362 3.40 -0.84 -14.14
N HIS A 363 3.29 -1.65 -15.20
CA HIS A 363 3.85 -3.01 -15.20
C HIS A 363 5.38 -2.99 -15.17
N LEU A 364 6.02 -2.13 -15.96
CA LEU A 364 7.47 -1.95 -15.93
C LEU A 364 7.96 -1.48 -14.57
N VAL A 365 7.32 -0.46 -13.97
CA VAL A 365 7.67 0.02 -12.63
C VAL A 365 7.53 -1.10 -11.60
N GLY A 366 6.48 -1.92 -11.70
CA GLY A 366 6.26 -3.06 -10.81
C GLY A 366 7.38 -4.11 -10.89
N MET A 367 7.95 -4.34 -12.08
CA MET A 367 9.09 -5.27 -12.27
C MET A 367 10.38 -4.76 -11.60
N PHE A 368 10.65 -3.45 -11.62
CA PHE A 368 11.84 -2.86 -11.00
C PHE A 368 11.69 -2.61 -9.50
N ALA A 369 10.48 -2.34 -9.03
CA ALA A 369 10.23 -1.95 -7.64
C ALA A 369 9.82 -3.14 -6.75
N ASP A 370 9.85 -4.37 -7.27
CA ASP A 370 9.52 -5.61 -6.55
C ASP A 370 8.15 -5.58 -5.84
N PHE A 371 7.18 -4.91 -6.46
CA PHE A 371 5.77 -4.96 -6.05
C PHE A 371 4.84 -5.01 -7.26
N LYS A 372 3.69 -5.65 -7.10
CA LYS A 372 2.70 -5.74 -8.17
C LYS A 372 1.91 -4.43 -8.25
N ALA A 373 2.06 -3.68 -9.36
CA ALA A 373 1.16 -2.57 -9.65
C ALA A 373 -0.26 -3.11 -9.88
N VAL A 374 -1.23 -2.57 -9.15
CA VAL A 374 -2.62 -3.02 -9.22
C VAL A 374 -3.42 -2.01 -10.04
N VAL A 375 -3.65 -2.35 -11.31
CA VAL A 375 -4.56 -1.60 -12.18
C VAL A 375 -5.99 -1.99 -11.85
N SER A 376 -6.75 -1.07 -11.26
CA SER A 376 -8.16 -1.30 -10.97
C SER A 376 -9.05 -0.88 -12.15
N SER A 377 -10.20 -1.55 -12.35
CA SER A 377 -11.23 -1.11 -13.30
C SER A 377 -11.71 0.31 -13.00
N GLY A 378 -11.72 0.72 -11.73
CA GLY A 378 -12.04 2.08 -11.32
C GLY A 378 -11.08 3.14 -11.88
N SER A 379 -9.76 2.85 -11.94
CA SER A 379 -8.78 3.78 -12.53
C SER A 379 -8.97 3.96 -14.04
N ILE A 380 -9.38 2.91 -14.75
CA ILE A 380 -9.68 2.97 -16.18
C ILE A 380 -10.93 3.82 -16.42
N ILE A 381 -12.01 3.58 -15.69
CA ILE A 381 -13.27 4.35 -15.79
C ILE A 381 -13.01 5.83 -15.47
N LEU A 382 -12.25 6.11 -14.42
CA LEU A 382 -11.87 7.47 -14.03
C LEU A 382 -11.05 8.15 -15.14
N ALA A 383 -10.10 7.45 -15.75
CA ALA A 383 -9.29 7.96 -16.85
C ALA A 383 -10.14 8.34 -18.07
N PHE A 384 -11.10 7.49 -18.47
CA PHE A 384 -12.04 7.78 -19.56
C PHE A 384 -13.00 8.92 -19.20
N GLY A 385 -13.51 8.96 -17.98
CA GLY A 385 -14.39 10.02 -17.50
C GLY A 385 -13.70 11.37 -17.54
N VAL A 386 -12.48 11.45 -17.00
CA VAL A 386 -11.69 12.70 -17.01
C VAL A 386 -11.32 13.12 -18.42
N SER A 387 -10.91 12.18 -19.30
CA SER A 387 -10.62 12.50 -20.71
C SER A 387 -11.83 13.08 -21.41
N SER A 388 -13.02 12.52 -21.17
CA SER A 388 -14.28 13.03 -21.76
C SER A 388 -14.59 14.44 -21.28
N VAL A 389 -14.48 14.70 -19.98
CA VAL A 389 -14.72 16.02 -19.38
C VAL A 389 -13.76 17.06 -19.98
N ILE A 390 -12.47 16.71 -20.12
CA ILE A 390 -11.47 17.59 -20.73
C ILE A 390 -11.79 17.88 -22.19
N GLY A 391 -12.15 16.86 -22.97
CA GLY A 391 -12.56 17.03 -24.37
C GLY A 391 -13.75 17.97 -24.53
N ILE A 392 -14.77 17.83 -23.65
CA ILE A 392 -15.93 18.71 -23.65
C ILE A 392 -15.56 20.13 -23.23
N PHE A 393 -14.84 20.28 -22.12
CA PHE A 393 -14.52 21.59 -21.56
C PHE A 393 -13.64 22.43 -22.50
N PHE A 394 -12.54 21.87 -22.96
CA PHE A 394 -11.61 22.59 -23.85
C PHE A 394 -12.05 22.61 -25.31
N GLY A 395 -12.92 21.68 -25.72
CA GLY A 395 -13.55 21.71 -27.06
C GLY A 395 -14.71 22.69 -27.18
N PHE A 396 -15.36 23.06 -26.06
CA PHE A 396 -16.55 23.90 -26.07
C PHE A 396 -16.27 25.31 -26.62
N TYR A 397 -15.20 25.97 -26.19
CA TYR A 397 -14.87 27.32 -26.63
C TYR A 397 -14.59 27.41 -28.14
N PRO A 398 -13.72 26.57 -28.75
CA PRO A 398 -13.56 26.53 -30.21
C PRO A 398 -14.84 26.21 -30.97
N ALA A 399 -15.62 25.24 -30.46
CA ALA A 399 -16.89 24.87 -31.10
C ALA A 399 -17.91 26.00 -31.08
N HIS A 400 -17.98 26.76 -29.99
CA HIS A 400 -18.83 27.94 -29.90
C HIS A 400 -18.36 29.06 -30.87
N LYS A 401 -17.05 29.30 -30.96
CA LYS A 401 -16.46 30.27 -31.91
C LYS A 401 -16.75 29.89 -33.36
N ALA A 402 -16.68 28.62 -33.72
CA ALA A 402 -17.04 28.12 -35.03
C ALA A 402 -18.52 28.36 -35.39
N ALA A 403 -19.42 28.15 -34.44
CA ALA A 403 -20.85 28.31 -34.59
C ALA A 403 -21.30 29.79 -34.65
N ALA A 404 -20.47 30.72 -34.18
CA ALA A 404 -20.74 32.15 -34.16
C ALA A 404 -20.16 32.90 -35.39
N LEU A 405 -19.63 32.20 -36.41
CA LEU A 405 -19.08 32.80 -37.61
C LEU A 405 -20.21 33.39 -38.48
N ASP A 406 -19.99 34.64 -38.96
CA ASP A 406 -20.86 35.24 -39.96
C ASP A 406 -20.60 34.61 -41.35
N PRO A 407 -21.61 34.03 -41.99
CA PRO A 407 -21.45 33.36 -43.30
C PRO A 407 -20.87 34.30 -44.38
N ILE A 408 -21.18 35.59 -44.37
CA ILE A 408 -20.69 36.52 -45.34
C ILE A 408 -19.20 36.80 -45.17
N VAL A 409 -18.78 36.98 -43.91
CA VAL A 409 -17.37 37.17 -43.55
C VAL A 409 -16.58 35.90 -43.80
N ALA A 410 -17.14 34.73 -43.46
CA ALA A 410 -16.51 33.42 -43.62
C ALA A 410 -16.26 33.07 -45.09
N LEU A 411 -17.15 33.43 -45.99
CA LEU A 411 -16.99 33.21 -47.44
C LEU A 411 -15.95 34.12 -48.10
N ARG A 412 -15.66 35.28 -47.50
CA ARG A 412 -14.63 36.23 -47.98
C ARG A 412 -13.23 35.94 -47.43
N TYR A 413 -13.13 34.97 -46.54
CA TYR A 413 -11.84 34.59 -45.93
C TYR A 413 -11.00 33.81 -46.96
N GLU A 414 -9.84 34.35 -47.34
CA GLU A 414 -8.84 33.73 -48.21
C GLU A 414 -7.91 32.79 -47.45
#